data_2f672e6b5550c77548e48525c77e23d4
#
_entry.id   2f672e6b5550c77548e48525c77e23d4
#
_cell.length_a   1.000
_cell.length_b   1.000
_cell.length_c   1.000
_cell.angle_alpha   90.00
_cell.angle_beta   90.00
_cell.angle_gamma   90.00
#
_symmetry.space_group_name_H-M   'P 1'
#
loop_
_entity.id
_entity.type
_entity.pdbx_description
1 polymer ?
#
loop_
_entity_poly.entity_id
_entity_poly.type
_entity_poly.pdbx_seq_one_letter_code
_entity_poly.pdbx_strand_id
1 'polypeptide(L)'
;MMFVYILFIFMGTNFFEIKNITITGNNNLIKNDIVKYLYNLKGQSIFNISTTQLSAELLNDVRVRNVEISRSFPNTLRIKIDEKTPLGIIYINNQYIYIDEYLTPFAYYSEIKDKEIPIIFLEKNDEENLKLLLSNLSKSKIYPLISEIYAIKDGYTLTLLDGTDIYTDKDVDTNKYDLGYKIYTKEKENKNLEYLELRFRDIAVK
;
A
#
# COMPACT_ATOMS: atom_id res chain seq x y z
N MET A 1 10.96 -4.04 51.79
CA MET A 1 9.77 -4.89 51.55
C MET A 1 8.48 -4.07 51.43
N MET A 2 8.13 -3.20 52.41
CA MET A 2 6.91 -2.38 52.42
C MET A 2 6.79 -1.46 51.18
N PHE A 3 7.87 -0.82 50.73
CA PHE A 3 7.87 0.06 49.57
C PHE A 3 7.51 -0.68 48.27
N VAL A 4 8.02 -1.89 48.08
CA VAL A 4 7.72 -2.72 46.89
C VAL A 4 6.24 -3.13 46.89
N TYR A 5 5.67 -3.41 48.05
CA TYR A 5 4.26 -3.78 48.18
C TYR A 5 3.33 -2.58 47.87
N ILE A 6 3.68 -1.38 48.32
CA ILE A 6 2.95 -0.15 48.00
C ILE A 6 3.01 0.14 46.51
N LEU A 7 4.17 -0.05 45.87
CA LEU A 7 4.35 0.14 44.43
C LEU A 7 3.51 -0.84 43.62
N PHE A 8 3.43 -2.10 44.08
CA PHE A 8 2.61 -3.14 43.43
C PHE A 8 1.09 -2.83 43.53
N ILE A 9 0.62 -2.36 44.70
CA ILE A 9 -0.77 -1.92 44.85
C ILE A 9 -1.05 -0.71 43.95
N PHE A 10 -0.13 0.26 43.90
CA PHE A 10 -0.29 1.44 43.06
C PHE A 10 -0.34 1.12 41.57
N MET A 11 0.44 0.14 41.10
CA MET A 11 0.40 -0.34 39.71
C MET A 11 -0.92 -1.05 39.36
N GLY A 12 -1.65 -1.58 40.34
CA GLY A 12 -2.97 -2.19 40.15
C GLY A 12 -4.15 -1.22 40.24
N THR A 13 -3.90 0.09 40.43
CA THR A 13 -4.97 1.09 40.50
C THR A 13 -5.48 1.47 39.10
N ASN A 14 -6.74 1.98 39.04
CA ASN A 14 -7.37 2.50 37.82
C ASN A 14 -6.59 3.68 37.18
N PHE A 15 -5.57 4.17 37.87
CA PHE A 15 -4.67 5.21 37.35
C PHE A 15 -3.87 4.73 36.15
N PHE A 16 -3.50 3.45 36.14
CA PHE A 16 -2.74 2.81 35.06
C PHE A 16 -3.60 1.98 34.09
N GLU A 17 -4.90 2.06 34.19
CA GLU A 17 -5.78 1.44 33.18
C GLU A 17 -5.71 2.20 31.86
N ILE A 18 -5.67 1.47 30.76
CA ILE A 18 -5.65 2.05 29.41
C ILE A 18 -6.95 2.81 29.16
N LYS A 19 -6.86 4.12 29.10
CA LYS A 19 -7.98 5.03 28.77
C LYS A 19 -7.93 5.45 27.30
N ASN A 20 -6.71 5.66 26.80
CA ASN A 20 -6.47 6.16 25.45
C ASN A 20 -5.63 5.18 24.64
N ILE A 21 -6.03 4.97 23.39
CA ILE A 21 -5.25 4.24 22.39
C ILE A 21 -5.10 5.17 21.20
N THR A 22 -3.86 5.49 20.85
CA THR A 22 -3.54 6.33 19.70
C THR A 22 -2.96 5.45 18.61
N ILE A 23 -3.62 5.41 17.44
CA ILE A 23 -3.17 4.68 16.27
C ILE A 23 -2.67 5.70 15.25
N THR A 24 -1.47 5.50 14.75
CA THR A 24 -0.80 6.34 13.75
C THR A 24 -0.18 5.48 12.66
N GLY A 25 0.28 6.10 11.57
CA GLY A 25 0.86 5.42 10.40
C GLY A 25 -0.12 5.39 9.22
N ASN A 26 0.27 4.69 8.15
CA ASN A 26 -0.58 4.47 6.99
C ASN A 26 -1.48 3.24 7.25
N ASN A 27 -2.67 3.45 7.71
CA ASN A 27 -3.60 2.39 8.12
C ASN A 27 -4.97 2.50 7.45
N ASN A 28 -4.99 2.80 6.15
CA ASN A 28 -6.21 3.04 5.40
C ASN A 28 -7.03 1.77 5.14
N LEU A 29 -6.34 0.65 4.90
CA LEU A 29 -6.98 -0.63 4.55
C LEU A 29 -7.54 -1.37 5.76
N ILE A 30 -6.89 -1.25 6.93
CA ILE A 30 -7.19 -2.07 8.13
C ILE A 30 -7.75 -1.26 9.31
N LYS A 31 -7.84 0.06 9.17
CA LYS A 31 -8.16 0.99 10.27
C LYS A 31 -9.39 0.55 11.09
N ASN A 32 -10.48 0.21 10.43
CA ASN A 32 -11.73 -0.14 11.13
C ASN A 32 -11.62 -1.47 11.88
N ASP A 33 -10.92 -2.44 11.30
CA ASP A 33 -10.76 -3.77 11.89
C ASP A 33 -9.89 -3.70 13.14
N ILE A 34 -8.76 -3.00 13.04
CA ILE A 34 -7.81 -2.83 14.14
C ILE A 34 -8.39 -1.98 15.27
N VAL A 35 -9.08 -0.88 14.96
CA VAL A 35 -9.71 -0.05 15.99
C VAL A 35 -10.66 -0.87 16.82
N LYS A 36 -11.51 -1.70 16.20
CA LYS A 36 -12.46 -2.57 16.89
C LYS A 36 -11.76 -3.59 17.79
N TYR A 37 -10.69 -4.21 17.30
CA TYR A 37 -9.91 -5.17 18.07
C TYR A 37 -9.23 -4.50 19.29
N LEU A 38 -8.56 -3.38 19.09
CA LEU A 38 -7.82 -2.68 20.14
C LEU A 38 -8.73 -2.04 21.20
N TYR A 39 -9.99 -1.77 20.87
CA TYR A 39 -10.94 -1.21 21.83
C TYR A 39 -11.13 -2.10 23.07
N ASN A 40 -10.98 -3.41 22.90
CA ASN A 40 -11.10 -4.40 23.98
C ASN A 40 -9.94 -4.33 25.01
N LEU A 41 -8.86 -3.60 24.71
CA LEU A 41 -7.75 -3.39 25.62
C LEU A 41 -8.01 -2.28 26.64
N LYS A 42 -9.03 -1.43 26.41
CA LYS A 42 -9.39 -0.38 27.37
C LYS A 42 -9.88 -0.96 28.69
N GLY A 43 -9.52 -0.31 29.80
CA GLY A 43 -9.81 -0.78 31.14
C GLY A 43 -8.83 -1.82 31.69
N GLN A 44 -7.93 -2.37 30.86
CA GLN A 44 -6.86 -3.24 31.33
C GLN A 44 -5.68 -2.42 31.85
N SER A 45 -4.93 -2.95 32.82
CA SER A 45 -3.70 -2.31 33.26
C SER A 45 -2.66 -2.26 32.14
N ILE A 46 -2.07 -1.08 31.91
CA ILE A 46 -1.04 -0.86 30.88
C ILE A 46 0.18 -1.77 31.08
N PHE A 47 0.43 -2.21 32.31
CA PHE A 47 1.54 -3.13 32.64
C PHE A 47 1.24 -4.57 32.23
N ASN A 48 -0.04 -4.97 32.19
CA ASN A 48 -0.45 -6.33 31.83
C ASN A 48 -0.42 -6.60 30.31
N ILE A 49 -0.36 -5.54 29.51
CA ILE A 49 -0.29 -5.68 28.05
C ILE A 49 1.14 -6.03 27.62
N SER A 50 1.33 -7.21 27.07
CA SER A 50 2.58 -7.56 26.39
C SER A 50 2.64 -6.86 25.03
N THR A 51 3.48 -5.82 24.92
CA THR A 51 3.65 -5.10 23.65
C THR A 51 4.23 -5.98 22.56
N THR A 52 5.07 -6.94 22.90
CA THR A 52 5.66 -7.92 21.96
C THR A 52 4.60 -8.88 21.43
N GLN A 53 3.77 -9.43 22.31
CA GLN A 53 2.70 -10.33 21.90
C GLN A 53 1.66 -9.60 21.04
N LEU A 54 1.23 -8.42 21.47
CA LEU A 54 0.28 -7.59 20.72
C LEU A 54 0.85 -7.19 19.34
N SER A 55 2.14 -6.87 19.26
CA SER A 55 2.80 -6.60 17.99
C SER A 55 2.80 -7.82 17.08
N ALA A 56 3.10 -8.99 17.61
CA ALA A 56 3.06 -10.24 16.83
C ALA A 56 1.64 -10.57 16.34
N GLU A 57 0.62 -10.35 17.16
CA GLU A 57 -0.78 -10.55 16.78
C GLU A 57 -1.19 -9.61 15.64
N LEU A 58 -0.79 -8.34 15.69
CA LEU A 58 -1.09 -7.37 14.62
C LEU A 58 -0.30 -7.67 13.34
N LEU A 59 0.93 -8.17 13.44
CA LEU A 59 1.75 -8.59 12.29
C LEU A 59 1.23 -9.85 11.59
N ASN A 60 0.34 -10.62 12.22
CA ASN A 60 -0.33 -11.74 11.54
C ASN A 60 -1.31 -11.29 10.46
N ASP A 61 -1.76 -10.04 10.48
CA ASP A 61 -2.55 -9.50 9.37
C ASP A 61 -1.63 -9.29 8.16
N VAL A 62 -1.93 -9.98 7.06
CA VAL A 62 -1.12 -9.96 5.83
C VAL A 62 -0.99 -8.57 5.19
N ARG A 63 -1.87 -7.63 5.57
CA ARG A 63 -1.86 -6.23 5.13
C ARG A 63 -0.83 -5.39 5.90
N VAL A 64 -0.39 -5.86 7.05
CA VAL A 64 0.55 -5.13 7.92
C VAL A 64 1.99 -5.41 7.51
N ARG A 65 2.78 -4.33 7.34
CA ARG A 65 4.23 -4.41 7.09
C ARG A 65 5.03 -4.32 8.38
N ASN A 66 4.66 -3.39 9.25
CA ASN A 66 5.38 -3.13 10.51
C ASN A 66 4.44 -2.61 11.59
N VAL A 67 4.76 -2.92 12.85
CA VAL A 67 4.03 -2.44 14.04
C VAL A 67 5.03 -2.01 15.11
N GLU A 68 4.85 -0.80 15.60
CA GLU A 68 5.59 -0.27 16.75
C GLU A 68 4.60 0.05 17.87
N ILE A 69 4.79 -0.55 19.05
CA ILE A 69 3.92 -0.34 20.21
C ILE A 69 4.73 0.25 21.36
N SER A 70 4.26 1.35 21.89
CA SER A 70 4.86 2.01 23.05
C SER A 70 3.83 2.41 24.09
N ARG A 71 4.25 2.40 25.37
CA ARG A 71 3.44 2.87 26.49
C ARG A 71 3.75 4.33 26.73
N SER A 72 2.72 5.15 26.79
CA SER A 72 2.80 6.54 27.24
C SER A 72 2.06 6.65 28.56
N PHE A 73 2.82 6.53 29.63
CA PHE A 73 2.27 6.56 30.99
C PHE A 73 1.51 7.85 31.28
N PRO A 74 0.47 7.80 32.17
CA PRO A 74 0.07 6.61 32.94
C PRO A 74 -0.86 5.62 32.19
N ASN A 75 -1.61 6.04 31.16
CA ASN A 75 -2.80 5.33 30.70
C ASN A 75 -3.01 5.33 29.17
N THR A 76 -1.96 5.61 28.41
CA THR A 76 -2.06 5.71 26.95
C THR A 76 -1.18 4.65 26.27
N LEU A 77 -1.77 3.87 25.36
CA LEU A 77 -1.06 2.96 24.46
C LEU A 77 -0.92 3.65 23.10
N ARG A 78 0.30 3.77 22.61
CA ARG A 78 0.58 4.30 21.26
C ARG A 78 0.97 3.15 20.35
N ILE A 79 0.28 3.06 19.23
CA ILE A 79 0.45 2.00 18.23
C ILE A 79 0.67 2.70 16.90
N LYS A 80 1.83 2.46 16.30
CA LYS A 80 2.12 2.88 14.93
C LYS A 80 2.06 1.65 14.05
N ILE A 81 1.24 1.70 13.00
CA ILE A 81 1.03 0.61 12.07
C ILE A 81 1.36 1.12 10.69
N ASP A 82 2.28 0.44 10.02
CA ASP A 82 2.57 0.67 8.62
C ASP A 82 2.01 -0.49 7.81
N GLU A 83 1.05 -0.19 6.92
CA GLU A 83 0.48 -1.17 5.99
C GLU A 83 1.42 -1.40 4.81
N LYS A 84 1.23 -2.53 4.13
CA LYS A 84 1.84 -2.75 2.81
C LYS A 84 1.28 -1.75 1.83
N THR A 85 2.15 -1.21 1.00
CA THR A 85 1.78 -0.31 -0.08
C THR A 85 1.45 -1.16 -1.31
N PRO A 86 0.24 -1.09 -1.83
CA PRO A 86 -0.09 -1.83 -3.04
C PRO A 86 0.62 -1.22 -4.26
N LEU A 87 1.09 -2.10 -5.13
CA LEU A 87 1.69 -1.74 -6.40
C LEU A 87 0.69 -1.86 -7.56
N GLY A 88 -0.31 -2.69 -7.40
CA GLY A 88 -1.34 -2.88 -8.42
C GLY A 88 -2.52 -3.66 -7.88
N ILE A 89 -3.57 -3.70 -8.67
CA ILE A 89 -4.80 -4.44 -8.38
C ILE A 89 -5.04 -5.42 -9.52
N ILE A 90 -5.05 -6.71 -9.22
CA ILE A 90 -5.45 -7.74 -10.18
C ILE A 90 -6.94 -8.02 -9.99
N TYR A 91 -7.71 -8.04 -11.09
CA TYR A 91 -9.12 -8.39 -11.07
C TYR A 91 -9.32 -9.84 -11.54
N ILE A 92 -9.74 -10.71 -10.62
CA ILE A 92 -10.01 -12.13 -10.89
C ILE A 92 -11.25 -12.58 -10.08
N ASN A 93 -12.15 -13.35 -10.72
CA ASN A 93 -13.30 -13.97 -10.05
C ASN A 93 -14.16 -12.98 -9.25
N ASN A 94 -14.45 -11.81 -9.79
CA ASN A 94 -15.20 -10.74 -9.13
C ASN A 94 -14.55 -10.20 -7.84
N GLN A 95 -13.24 -10.35 -7.69
CA GLN A 95 -12.48 -9.82 -6.58
C GLN A 95 -11.32 -8.95 -7.08
N TYR A 96 -11.05 -7.87 -6.37
CA TYR A 96 -9.89 -7.02 -6.54
C TYR A 96 -8.80 -7.48 -5.57
N ILE A 97 -7.70 -7.98 -6.13
CA ILE A 97 -6.58 -8.53 -5.38
C ILE A 97 -5.45 -7.52 -5.41
N TYR A 98 -5.13 -6.98 -4.25
CA TYR A 98 -4.03 -6.03 -4.10
C TYR A 98 -2.71 -6.77 -4.01
N ILE A 99 -1.75 -6.39 -4.83
CA ILE A 99 -0.41 -6.97 -4.89
C ILE A 99 0.65 -5.96 -4.47
N ASP A 100 1.69 -6.45 -3.81
CA ASP A 100 2.87 -5.68 -3.46
C ASP A 100 3.93 -5.68 -4.58
N GLU A 101 5.08 -5.05 -4.35
CA GLU A 101 6.21 -4.96 -5.28
C GLU A 101 6.81 -6.32 -5.70
N TYR A 102 6.46 -7.40 -5.00
CA TYR A 102 6.86 -8.77 -5.31
C TYR A 102 5.76 -9.56 -6.03
N LEU A 103 4.69 -8.90 -6.45
CA LEU A 103 3.44 -9.48 -6.97
C LEU A 103 2.75 -10.43 -5.96
N THR A 104 3.05 -10.26 -4.66
CA THR A 104 2.45 -11.09 -3.63
C THR A 104 1.08 -10.52 -3.24
N PRO A 105 0.00 -11.31 -3.36
CA PRO A 105 -1.32 -10.90 -2.90
C PRO A 105 -1.32 -10.66 -1.39
N PHE A 106 -1.91 -9.54 -0.94
CA PHE A 106 -1.99 -9.23 0.49
C PHE A 106 -3.36 -8.68 0.94
N ALA A 107 -4.25 -8.34 0.01
CA ALA A 107 -5.59 -7.90 0.35
C ALA A 107 -6.58 -8.27 -0.76
N TYR A 108 -7.82 -8.61 -0.35
CA TYR A 108 -8.89 -9.06 -1.23
C TYR A 108 -10.14 -8.25 -0.91
N TYR A 109 -10.71 -7.59 -1.93
CA TYR A 109 -11.88 -6.74 -1.78
C TYR A 109 -12.91 -7.01 -2.87
N SER A 110 -14.18 -6.76 -2.57
CA SER A 110 -15.27 -6.76 -3.56
C SER A 110 -15.37 -5.45 -4.35
N GLU A 111 -14.70 -4.40 -3.89
CA GLU A 111 -14.67 -3.07 -4.50
C GLU A 111 -13.29 -2.44 -4.39
N ILE A 112 -12.96 -1.54 -5.30
CA ILE A 112 -11.69 -0.82 -5.28
C ILE A 112 -11.70 0.19 -4.12
N LYS A 113 -10.72 0.07 -3.22
CA LYS A 113 -10.55 0.96 -2.07
C LYS A 113 -9.65 2.17 -2.38
N ASP A 114 -8.73 2.02 -3.32
CA ASP A 114 -7.79 3.03 -3.71
C ASP A 114 -7.83 3.21 -5.24
N LYS A 115 -8.10 4.43 -5.69
CA LYS A 115 -8.25 4.78 -7.11
C LYS A 115 -6.94 5.26 -7.75
N GLU A 116 -5.88 5.40 -6.96
CA GLU A 116 -4.57 5.86 -7.45
C GLU A 116 -3.65 4.70 -7.84
N ILE A 117 -4.20 3.48 -7.89
CA ILE A 117 -3.45 2.24 -8.14
C ILE A 117 -3.99 1.62 -9.43
N PRO A 118 -3.12 1.24 -10.39
CA PRO A 118 -3.56 0.67 -11.65
C PRO A 118 -4.21 -0.71 -11.48
N ILE A 119 -5.24 -0.96 -12.28
CA ILE A 119 -5.80 -2.30 -12.46
C ILE A 119 -4.96 -3.03 -13.50
N ILE A 120 -4.51 -4.24 -13.17
CA ILE A 120 -3.63 -5.06 -13.99
C ILE A 120 -4.41 -6.26 -14.54
N PHE A 121 -4.45 -6.37 -15.85
CA PHE A 121 -5.05 -7.50 -16.55
C PHE A 121 -3.94 -8.50 -16.92
N LEU A 122 -3.84 -9.57 -16.13
CA LEU A 122 -2.82 -10.61 -16.29
C LEU A 122 -3.17 -11.57 -17.42
N GLU A 123 -2.19 -11.83 -18.27
CA GLU A 123 -2.18 -13.01 -19.13
C GLU A 123 -1.50 -14.20 -18.42
N LYS A 124 -1.82 -15.42 -18.87
CA LYS A 124 -1.20 -16.64 -18.32
C LYS A 124 0.30 -16.64 -18.60
N ASN A 125 1.09 -16.90 -17.55
CA ASN A 125 2.56 -17.02 -17.59
C ASN A 125 3.32 -15.71 -17.87
N ASP A 126 2.73 -14.55 -17.59
CA ASP A 126 3.39 -13.25 -17.79
C ASP A 126 3.91 -12.60 -16.50
N GLU A 127 3.93 -13.32 -15.40
CA GLU A 127 4.24 -12.78 -14.07
C GLU A 127 5.66 -12.19 -13.97
N GLU A 128 6.67 -12.85 -14.57
CA GLU A 128 8.05 -12.34 -14.52
C GLU A 128 8.24 -11.06 -15.35
N ASN A 129 7.61 -11.00 -16.53
CA ASN A 129 7.65 -9.82 -17.38
C ASN A 129 6.94 -8.64 -16.70
N LEU A 130 5.77 -8.90 -16.13
CA LEU A 130 5.03 -7.90 -15.37
C LEU A 130 5.83 -7.38 -14.17
N LYS A 131 6.53 -8.25 -13.46
CA LYS A 131 7.39 -7.87 -12.34
C LYS A 131 8.53 -6.95 -12.81
N LEU A 132 9.15 -7.25 -13.93
CA LEU A 132 10.20 -6.41 -14.50
C LEU A 132 9.63 -5.04 -14.91
N LEU A 133 8.50 -5.03 -15.64
CA LEU A 133 7.78 -3.80 -16.00
C LEU A 133 7.51 -2.93 -14.76
N LEU A 134 6.85 -3.49 -13.76
CA LEU A 134 6.44 -2.76 -12.56
C LEU A 134 7.62 -2.26 -11.73
N SER A 135 8.75 -2.99 -11.73
CA SER A 135 9.96 -2.59 -11.00
C SER A 135 10.56 -1.26 -11.49
N ASN A 136 10.43 -0.98 -12.79
CA ASN A 136 10.89 0.26 -13.42
C ASN A 136 9.79 1.33 -13.42
N LEU A 137 8.58 0.92 -13.81
CA LEU A 137 7.44 1.80 -13.99
C LEU A 137 6.99 2.47 -12.70
N SER A 138 6.93 1.70 -11.59
CA SER A 138 6.48 2.21 -10.29
C SER A 138 7.34 3.33 -9.70
N LYS A 139 8.59 3.46 -10.16
CA LYS A 139 9.51 4.51 -9.75
C LYS A 139 9.38 5.79 -10.59
N SER A 140 8.62 5.74 -11.67
CA SER A 140 8.48 6.83 -12.62
C SER A 140 7.40 7.82 -12.20
N LYS A 141 7.50 9.05 -12.69
CA LYS A 141 6.52 10.12 -12.45
C LYS A 141 5.19 9.88 -13.15
N ILE A 142 5.15 8.98 -14.14
CA ILE A 142 3.93 8.67 -14.88
C ILE A 142 3.06 7.64 -14.14
N TYR A 143 3.65 6.85 -13.25
CA TYR A 143 2.95 5.75 -12.56
C TYR A 143 1.63 6.16 -11.89
N PRO A 144 1.55 7.27 -11.12
CA PRO A 144 0.31 7.68 -10.46
C PRO A 144 -0.82 8.07 -11.43
N LEU A 145 -0.50 8.26 -12.71
CA LEU A 145 -1.48 8.61 -13.75
C LEU A 145 -2.05 7.40 -14.48
N ILE A 146 -1.51 6.20 -14.22
CA ILE A 146 -1.93 4.97 -14.88
C ILE A 146 -3.18 4.44 -14.20
N SER A 147 -4.24 4.21 -14.97
CA SER A 147 -5.47 3.57 -14.52
C SER A 147 -5.46 2.06 -14.77
N GLU A 148 -4.90 1.62 -15.90
CA GLU A 148 -4.96 0.24 -16.33
C GLU A 148 -3.67 -0.20 -17.02
N ILE A 149 -3.33 -1.48 -16.86
CA ILE A 149 -2.16 -2.12 -17.49
C ILE A 149 -2.64 -3.40 -18.18
N TYR A 150 -2.44 -3.50 -19.49
CA TYR A 150 -2.79 -4.66 -20.30
C TYR A 150 -1.54 -5.26 -20.94
N ALA A 151 -1.42 -6.58 -20.91
CA ALA A 151 -0.49 -7.29 -21.79
C ALA A 151 -1.06 -7.29 -23.22
N ILE A 152 -0.19 -7.03 -24.19
CA ILE A 152 -0.48 -7.13 -25.63
C ILE A 152 0.55 -8.04 -26.30
N LYS A 153 0.31 -8.45 -27.54
CA LYS A 153 1.19 -9.39 -28.25
C LYS A 153 2.68 -8.99 -28.22
N ASP A 154 2.96 -7.69 -28.32
CA ASP A 154 4.32 -7.17 -28.43
C ASP A 154 4.57 -6.11 -27.31
N GLY A 155 4.36 -6.47 -26.03
CA GLY A 155 4.62 -5.60 -24.88
C GLY A 155 3.38 -5.34 -24.02
N TYR A 156 3.22 -4.10 -23.60
CA TYR A 156 2.14 -3.66 -22.70
C TYR A 156 1.52 -2.35 -23.16
N THR A 157 0.23 -2.20 -22.89
CA THR A 157 -0.46 -0.91 -22.98
C THR A 157 -0.73 -0.42 -21.54
N LEU A 158 -0.34 0.82 -21.27
CA LEU A 158 -0.64 1.53 -20.04
C LEU A 158 -1.67 2.61 -20.40
N THR A 159 -2.90 2.49 -19.91
CA THR A 159 -3.93 3.50 -20.11
C THR A 159 -3.90 4.50 -18.96
N LEU A 160 -3.75 5.78 -19.27
CA LEU A 160 -3.76 6.85 -18.28
C LEU A 160 -5.18 7.21 -17.84
N LEU A 161 -5.30 7.95 -16.73
CA LEU A 161 -6.58 8.41 -16.17
C LEU A 161 -7.42 9.27 -17.13
N ASP A 162 -6.81 9.87 -18.14
CA ASP A 162 -7.49 10.69 -19.16
C ASP A 162 -7.77 9.93 -20.46
N GLY A 163 -7.44 8.62 -20.49
CA GLY A 163 -7.63 7.77 -21.65
C GLY A 163 -6.48 7.76 -22.66
N THR A 164 -5.38 8.47 -22.39
CA THR A 164 -4.17 8.40 -23.22
C THR A 164 -3.52 7.04 -23.06
N ASP A 165 -3.15 6.37 -24.15
CA ASP A 165 -2.44 5.10 -24.11
C ASP A 165 -0.93 5.28 -24.24
N ILE A 166 -0.18 4.43 -23.52
CA ILE A 166 1.27 4.33 -23.61
C ILE A 166 1.62 2.89 -23.99
N TYR A 167 2.24 2.72 -25.14
CA TYR A 167 2.78 1.42 -25.58
C TYR A 167 4.20 1.27 -25.08
N THR A 168 4.47 0.22 -24.35
CA THR A 168 5.76 -0.01 -23.70
C THR A 168 6.17 -1.47 -23.74
N ASP A 169 7.44 -1.74 -23.47
CA ASP A 169 8.02 -3.05 -23.26
C ASP A 169 8.36 -3.26 -21.77
N LYS A 170 8.56 -4.52 -21.37
CA LYS A 170 8.87 -4.92 -20.00
C LYS A 170 10.17 -4.32 -19.46
N ASP A 171 11.13 -4.06 -20.34
CA ASP A 171 12.50 -3.63 -20.01
C ASP A 171 12.74 -2.13 -20.21
N VAL A 172 11.72 -1.37 -20.54
CA VAL A 172 11.79 0.10 -20.59
C VAL A 172 12.20 0.64 -19.21
N ASP A 173 13.26 1.43 -19.19
CA ASP A 173 13.79 1.97 -17.94
C ASP A 173 13.00 3.17 -17.39
N THR A 174 13.18 3.47 -16.10
CA THR A 174 12.52 4.57 -15.40
C THR A 174 12.77 5.93 -16.05
N ASN A 175 13.99 6.18 -16.59
CA ASN A 175 14.32 7.47 -17.21
C ASN A 175 13.50 7.70 -18.47
N LYS A 176 13.26 6.64 -19.24
CA LYS A 176 12.45 6.72 -20.45
C LYS A 176 10.96 6.98 -20.12
N TYR A 177 10.45 6.36 -19.06
CA TYR A 177 9.10 6.71 -18.53
C TYR A 177 9.03 8.16 -18.08
N ASP A 178 10.05 8.67 -17.39
CA ASP A 178 10.12 10.07 -16.96
C ASP A 178 10.23 11.04 -18.14
N LEU A 179 10.91 10.63 -19.21
CA LEU A 179 10.92 11.40 -20.46
C LEU A 179 9.52 11.39 -21.12
N GLY A 180 8.88 10.23 -21.18
CA GLY A 180 7.49 10.08 -21.64
C GLY A 180 6.54 10.97 -20.85
N TYR A 181 6.67 11.03 -19.51
CA TYR A 181 5.90 11.94 -18.67
C TYR A 181 6.09 13.41 -19.04
N LYS A 182 7.33 13.85 -19.30
CA LYS A 182 7.62 15.24 -19.72
C LYS A 182 6.99 15.55 -21.07
N ILE A 183 7.03 14.62 -22.02
CA ILE A 183 6.41 14.78 -23.33
C ILE A 183 4.88 14.84 -23.17
N TYR A 184 4.30 13.89 -22.42
CA TYR A 184 2.88 13.84 -22.14
C TYR A 184 2.37 15.17 -21.54
N THR A 185 3.03 15.69 -20.51
CA THR A 185 2.61 16.95 -19.87
C THR A 185 2.68 18.15 -20.81
N LYS A 186 3.69 18.21 -21.67
CA LYS A 186 3.89 19.28 -22.64
C LYS A 186 2.87 19.22 -23.79
N GLU A 187 2.63 18.05 -24.35
CA GLU A 187 1.73 17.87 -25.49
C GLU A 187 0.25 17.99 -25.05
N LYS A 188 -0.09 17.57 -23.83
CA LYS A 188 -1.44 17.73 -23.28
C LYS A 188 -1.89 19.19 -23.17
N GLU A 189 -0.98 20.15 -22.97
CA GLU A 189 -1.29 21.57 -22.96
C GLU A 189 -1.70 22.10 -24.36
N ASN A 190 -1.27 21.41 -25.42
CA ASN A 190 -1.40 21.88 -26.79
C ASN A 190 -2.35 21.07 -27.68
N LYS A 191 -2.57 19.78 -27.37
CA LYS A 191 -3.34 18.84 -28.21
C LYS A 191 -3.99 17.76 -27.34
N ASN A 192 -5.04 17.13 -27.89
CA ASN A 192 -5.50 15.83 -27.38
C ASN A 192 -4.50 14.76 -27.83
N LEU A 193 -3.71 14.29 -26.88
CA LEU A 193 -2.74 13.21 -27.09
C LEU A 193 -3.48 11.87 -27.10
N GLU A 194 -3.41 11.11 -28.19
CA GLU A 194 -4.02 9.80 -28.27
C GLU A 194 -3.13 8.70 -27.65
N TYR A 195 -1.84 8.70 -28.02
CA TYR A 195 -0.91 7.73 -27.47
C TYR A 195 0.56 8.22 -27.48
N LEU A 196 1.36 7.56 -26.60
CA LEU A 196 2.82 7.59 -26.63
C LEU A 196 3.37 6.19 -26.92
N GLU A 197 4.41 6.14 -27.77
CA GLU A 197 5.10 4.89 -28.11
C GLU A 197 6.51 4.88 -27.47
N LEU A 198 6.74 4.02 -26.49
CA LEU A 198 7.99 3.91 -25.74
C LEU A 198 8.79 2.65 -26.06
N ARG A 199 8.30 1.72 -26.87
CA ARG A 199 9.01 0.48 -27.20
C ARG A 199 10.26 0.69 -28.03
N PHE A 200 10.29 1.72 -28.87
CA PHE A 200 11.41 2.00 -29.76
C PHE A 200 12.40 2.99 -29.16
N ARG A 201 13.57 3.14 -29.77
CA ARG A 201 14.61 4.06 -29.29
C ARG A 201 14.08 5.48 -29.11
N ASP A 202 13.39 5.99 -30.12
CA ASP A 202 12.78 7.32 -30.11
C ASP A 202 11.32 7.24 -29.64
N ILE A 203 10.86 8.25 -28.91
CA ILE A 203 9.47 8.33 -28.45
C ILE A 203 8.64 8.94 -29.57
N ALA A 204 7.63 8.19 -30.03
CA ALA A 204 6.65 8.73 -30.96
C ALA A 204 5.36 9.12 -30.22
N VAL A 205 4.69 10.12 -30.74
CA VAL A 205 3.44 10.66 -30.18
C VAL A 205 2.43 10.90 -31.31
N LYS A 206 1.14 10.72 -30.98
CA LYS A 206 0.01 11.00 -31.89
C LYS A 206 -1.11 11.68 -31.14
#